data_cf765184c5fb7eaac1e8d7c2d8961c51
#
_entry.id   cf765184c5fb7eaac1e8d7c2d8961c51
#
_cell.length_a   1.000
_cell.length_b   1.000
_cell.length_c   1.000
_cell.angle_alpha   90.00
_cell.angle_beta   90.00
_cell.angle_gamma   90.00
#
_symmetry.space_group_name_H-M   'P 1'
#
loop_
_entity.id
_entity.type
_entity.pdbx_description
1 polymer ?
#
loop_
_entity_poly.entity_id
_entity_poly.type
_entity_poly.pdbx_seq_one_letter_code
_entity_poly.pdbx_strand_id
1 'polypeptide(L)'
;VSPTSGPLKVNPYLSDYITAYNACMVALAGYINAKNSGEGDSCDVAQYDTMFRLLDNYPANWFNKGYPKQGEPVPFRTGNKSDQDACFSFYDTKEGNAMFVAIVGQGPVTRGYPIIGMGKPGVTEGIPKNCTGFPLFDPRGKKADELCAKFCAEHTCDEIEEIFNKAGIPCQRAYGPADIEKDPQYEARENIVEWDDQCFGKMKGIG
;
A
#
# COMPACT_ATOMS: atom_id res chain seq x y z
N VAL A 1 -1.38 1.71 -13.03
CA VAL A 1 -2.23 1.18 -14.11
C VAL A 1 -3.23 2.27 -14.50
N SER A 2 -3.10 2.83 -15.70
CA SER A 2 -4.05 3.86 -16.17
C SER A 2 -5.42 3.23 -16.47
N PRO A 3 -6.49 4.03 -16.54
CA PRO A 3 -7.83 3.54 -16.92
C PRO A 3 -7.84 2.79 -18.27
N THR A 4 -6.89 3.09 -19.14
CA THR A 4 -6.79 2.53 -20.50
C THR A 4 -5.72 1.45 -20.66
N SER A 5 -4.89 1.19 -19.63
CA SER A 5 -3.88 0.14 -19.72
C SER A 5 -4.50 -1.26 -19.60
N GLY A 6 -3.88 -2.25 -20.25
CA GLY A 6 -4.24 -3.65 -20.06
C GLY A 6 -3.97 -4.16 -18.65
N PRO A 7 -4.38 -5.41 -18.34
CA PRO A 7 -4.00 -6.06 -17.10
C PRO A 7 -2.49 -6.15 -16.96
N LEU A 8 -1.97 -5.90 -15.75
CA LEU A 8 -0.56 -6.07 -15.42
C LEU A 8 -0.37 -7.29 -14.54
N LYS A 9 0.66 -8.07 -14.84
CA LYS A 9 1.09 -9.17 -13.97
C LYS A 9 1.87 -8.59 -12.79
N VAL A 10 1.51 -8.99 -11.58
CA VAL A 10 2.30 -8.71 -10.39
C VAL A 10 3.45 -9.72 -10.32
N ASN A 11 4.68 -9.25 -10.21
CA ASN A 11 5.87 -10.05 -9.98
C ASN A 11 6.40 -9.80 -8.56
N PRO A 12 7.06 -10.78 -7.93
CA PRO A 12 7.14 -12.18 -8.30
C PRO A 12 5.86 -12.94 -7.90
N TYR A 13 5.72 -14.17 -8.13
CA TYR A 13 4.65 -15.15 -7.86
C TYR A 13 3.77 -14.87 -6.62
N LEU A 14 3.07 -13.72 -6.58
CA LEU A 14 2.32 -13.25 -5.43
C LEU A 14 1.27 -14.26 -4.94
N SER A 15 0.55 -14.90 -5.88
CA SER A 15 -0.45 -15.92 -5.55
C SER A 15 0.15 -17.12 -4.85
N ASP A 16 1.32 -17.57 -5.28
CA ASP A 16 2.01 -18.73 -4.71
C ASP A 16 2.44 -18.45 -3.26
N TYR A 17 3.10 -17.32 -3.03
CA TYR A 17 3.55 -16.95 -1.69
C TYR A 17 2.39 -16.76 -0.71
N ILE A 18 1.36 -16.01 -1.11
CA ILE A 18 0.23 -15.74 -0.20
C ILE A 18 -0.57 -17.00 0.06
N THR A 19 -0.74 -17.87 -0.94
CA THR A 19 -1.41 -19.15 -0.74
C THR A 19 -0.60 -20.07 0.16
N ALA A 20 0.73 -20.07 0.05
CA ALA A 20 1.60 -20.84 0.95
C ALA A 20 1.47 -20.37 2.41
N TYR A 21 1.43 -19.06 2.66
CA TYR A 21 1.19 -18.54 4.01
C TYR A 21 -0.19 -18.95 4.55
N ASN A 22 -1.25 -18.87 3.74
CA ASN A 22 -2.57 -19.33 4.13
C ASN A 22 -2.59 -20.82 4.41
N ALA A 23 -1.96 -21.64 3.56
CA ALA A 23 -1.85 -23.08 3.78
C ALA A 23 -1.12 -23.42 5.09
N CYS A 24 -0.06 -22.68 5.42
CA CYS A 24 0.65 -22.82 6.69
C CYS A 24 -0.27 -22.50 7.89
N MET A 25 -1.02 -21.41 7.82
CA MET A 25 -1.97 -21.05 8.89
C MET A 25 -3.07 -22.11 9.06
N VAL A 26 -3.63 -22.59 7.97
CA VAL A 26 -4.66 -23.64 7.99
C VAL A 26 -4.10 -24.96 8.56
N ALA A 27 -2.89 -25.34 8.14
CA ALA A 27 -2.23 -26.55 8.65
C ALA A 27 -1.97 -26.46 10.18
N LEU A 28 -1.51 -25.32 10.67
CA LEU A 28 -1.32 -25.10 12.13
C LEU A 28 -2.65 -25.15 12.88
N ALA A 29 -3.69 -24.51 12.36
CA ALA A 29 -5.02 -24.56 12.96
C ALA A 29 -5.58 -26.00 13.00
N GLY A 30 -5.44 -26.73 11.90
CA GLY A 30 -5.83 -28.14 11.79
C GLY A 30 -5.06 -29.05 12.76
N TYR A 31 -3.75 -28.81 12.88
CA TYR A 31 -2.91 -29.55 13.86
C TYR A 31 -3.36 -29.31 15.31
N ILE A 32 -3.62 -28.04 15.67
CA ILE A 32 -4.11 -27.70 17.02
C ILE A 32 -5.47 -28.35 17.27
N ASN A 33 -6.38 -28.29 16.29
CA ASN A 33 -7.69 -28.93 16.39
C ASN A 33 -7.56 -30.45 16.61
N ALA A 34 -6.77 -31.13 15.78
CA ALA A 34 -6.53 -32.56 15.88
C ALA A 34 -5.92 -32.95 17.23
N LYS A 35 -4.99 -32.15 17.77
CA LYS A 35 -4.43 -32.37 19.11
C LYS A 35 -5.49 -32.28 20.23
N ASN A 36 -6.45 -31.37 20.08
CA ASN A 36 -7.49 -31.15 21.11
C ASN A 36 -8.65 -32.10 20.99
N SER A 37 -9.07 -32.45 19.77
CA SER A 37 -10.24 -33.31 19.50
C SER A 37 -9.89 -34.78 19.35
N GLY A 38 -8.66 -35.11 18.99
CA GLY A 38 -8.24 -36.45 18.58
C GLY A 38 -8.61 -36.80 17.13
N GLU A 39 -9.26 -35.88 16.41
CA GLU A 39 -9.73 -36.09 15.03
C GLU A 39 -8.97 -35.17 14.05
N GLY A 40 -8.46 -35.78 12.98
CA GLY A 40 -7.86 -35.03 11.87
C GLY A 40 -8.93 -34.54 10.90
N ASP A 41 -8.57 -33.53 10.12
CA ASP A 41 -9.43 -32.97 9.07
C ASP A 41 -8.61 -32.73 7.79
N SER A 42 -9.30 -32.50 6.68
CA SER A 42 -8.68 -32.13 5.41
C SER A 42 -9.15 -30.74 4.98
N CYS A 43 -8.21 -29.89 4.58
CA CYS A 43 -8.50 -28.53 4.13
C CYS A 43 -8.02 -28.35 2.69
N ASP A 44 -8.90 -27.82 1.85
CA ASP A 44 -8.56 -27.36 0.50
C ASP A 44 -8.19 -25.87 0.56
N VAL A 45 -7.01 -25.53 0.04
CA VAL A 45 -6.50 -24.14 -0.01
C VAL A 45 -6.17 -23.81 -1.44
N ALA A 46 -7.13 -23.27 -2.17
CA ALA A 46 -6.95 -22.90 -3.57
C ALA A 46 -6.30 -21.53 -3.72
N GLN A 47 -5.37 -21.40 -4.67
CA GLN A 47 -4.77 -20.10 -5.04
C GLN A 47 -5.82 -19.09 -5.47
N TYR A 48 -6.81 -19.54 -6.21
CA TYR A 48 -7.91 -18.70 -6.68
C TYR A 48 -8.69 -18.06 -5.53
N ASP A 49 -9.07 -18.80 -4.51
CA ASP A 49 -9.83 -18.30 -3.36
C ASP A 49 -9.01 -17.32 -2.53
N THR A 50 -7.74 -17.64 -2.35
CA THR A 50 -6.78 -16.75 -1.66
C THR A 50 -6.67 -15.40 -2.37
N MET A 51 -6.49 -15.40 -3.69
CA MET A 51 -6.38 -14.17 -4.46
C MET A 51 -7.71 -13.43 -4.57
N PHE A 52 -8.84 -14.14 -4.62
CA PHE A 52 -10.17 -13.52 -4.60
C PHE A 52 -10.41 -12.70 -3.33
N ARG A 53 -9.94 -13.18 -2.18
CA ARG A 53 -10.04 -12.44 -0.92
C ARG A 53 -9.24 -11.13 -0.95
N LEU A 54 -8.12 -11.06 -1.70
CA LEU A 54 -7.31 -9.86 -1.85
C LEU A 54 -7.92 -8.79 -2.77
N LEU A 55 -9.00 -9.11 -3.47
CA LEU A 55 -9.75 -8.10 -4.23
C LEU A 55 -10.50 -7.12 -3.35
N ASP A 56 -10.52 -7.37 -2.03
CA ASP A 56 -11.09 -6.51 -0.99
C ASP A 56 -12.55 -6.14 -1.30
N ASN A 57 -12.85 -4.86 -1.45
CA ASN A 57 -14.21 -4.36 -1.64
C ASN A 57 -14.68 -4.34 -3.11
N TYR A 58 -13.83 -4.63 -4.09
CA TYR A 58 -14.22 -4.61 -5.52
C TYR A 58 -15.38 -5.56 -5.84
N PRO A 59 -15.34 -6.85 -5.45
CA PRO A 59 -16.46 -7.75 -5.69
C PRO A 59 -17.73 -7.30 -4.98
N ALA A 60 -17.62 -6.83 -3.73
CA ALA A 60 -18.75 -6.34 -2.97
C ALA A 60 -19.42 -5.11 -3.61
N ASN A 61 -18.62 -4.19 -4.14
CA ASN A 61 -19.13 -3.04 -4.88
C ASN A 61 -19.85 -3.46 -6.17
N TRP A 62 -19.28 -4.42 -6.90
CA TRP A 62 -19.93 -4.98 -8.09
C TRP A 62 -21.28 -5.61 -7.77
N PHE A 63 -21.32 -6.51 -6.78
CA PHE A 63 -22.52 -7.25 -6.43
C PHE A 63 -23.65 -6.37 -5.87
N ASN A 64 -23.31 -5.33 -5.12
CA ASN A 64 -24.30 -4.50 -4.44
C ASN A 64 -24.66 -3.21 -5.18
N LYS A 65 -23.75 -2.67 -5.99
CA LYS A 65 -23.97 -1.41 -6.70
C LYS A 65 -24.15 -1.60 -8.21
N GLY A 66 -23.93 -2.80 -8.73
CA GLY A 66 -23.99 -3.10 -10.17
C GLY A 66 -22.97 -2.32 -10.99
N TYR A 67 -21.81 -2.06 -10.44
CA TYR A 67 -20.85 -1.11 -10.95
C TYR A 67 -19.52 -1.79 -11.30
N PRO A 68 -18.87 -1.48 -12.43
CA PRO A 68 -19.34 -0.70 -13.58
C PRO A 68 -20.26 -1.53 -14.47
N LYS A 69 -21.12 -0.85 -15.27
CA LYS A 69 -21.87 -1.54 -16.33
C LYS A 69 -20.90 -2.00 -17.43
N GLN A 70 -21.24 -3.08 -18.10
CA GLN A 70 -20.42 -3.60 -19.19
C GLN A 70 -20.17 -2.53 -20.26
N GLY A 71 -18.89 -2.27 -20.57
CA GLY A 71 -18.46 -1.26 -21.52
C GLY A 71 -18.23 0.14 -20.95
N GLU A 72 -18.57 0.39 -19.68
CA GLU A 72 -18.21 1.64 -19.01
C GLU A 72 -16.77 1.58 -18.47
N PRO A 73 -16.05 2.71 -18.43
CA PRO A 73 -14.73 2.76 -17.82
C PRO A 73 -14.79 2.28 -16.37
N VAL A 74 -13.92 1.37 -16.00
CA VAL A 74 -13.81 0.90 -14.62
C VAL A 74 -13.30 2.07 -13.77
N PRO A 75 -14.13 2.73 -12.95
CA PRO A 75 -13.72 3.91 -12.20
C PRO A 75 -12.70 3.60 -11.10
N PHE A 76 -12.41 2.32 -10.87
CA PHE A 76 -11.47 1.84 -9.86
C PHE A 76 -10.04 1.64 -10.38
N ARG A 77 -9.75 1.97 -11.63
CA ARG A 77 -8.37 1.97 -12.15
C ARG A 77 -7.69 3.27 -11.80
N THR A 78 -7.29 3.39 -10.55
CA THR A 78 -6.71 4.62 -10.00
C THR A 78 -5.19 4.68 -10.13
N GLY A 79 -4.57 3.66 -10.72
CA GLY A 79 -3.11 3.53 -10.76
C GLY A 79 -2.55 3.16 -9.39
N ASN A 80 -1.60 3.95 -8.90
CA ASN A 80 -1.04 3.81 -7.56
C ASN A 80 -1.85 4.55 -6.49
N LYS A 81 -3.04 5.09 -6.82
CA LYS A 81 -3.86 5.88 -5.92
C LYS A 81 -4.96 5.04 -5.28
N SER A 82 -5.29 5.33 -4.03
CA SER A 82 -6.51 4.81 -3.41
C SER A 82 -7.73 5.54 -3.97
N ASP A 83 -8.83 4.83 -4.20
CA ASP A 83 -10.11 5.42 -4.56
C ASP A 83 -10.84 6.01 -3.35
N GLN A 84 -10.56 5.46 -2.17
CA GLN A 84 -11.21 5.82 -0.91
C GLN A 84 -10.57 7.04 -0.24
N ASP A 85 -9.25 7.20 -0.41
CA ASP A 85 -8.47 8.23 0.29
C ASP A 85 -7.54 8.95 -0.69
N ALA A 86 -7.79 10.24 -0.89
CA ALA A 86 -6.82 11.12 -1.51
C ALA A 86 -5.59 11.29 -0.61
N CYS A 87 -4.43 11.56 -1.19
CA CYS A 87 -3.14 11.62 -0.50
C CYS A 87 -2.74 10.29 0.17
N PHE A 88 -3.17 9.17 -0.40
CA PHE A 88 -2.72 7.83 -0.06
C PHE A 88 -2.19 7.15 -1.33
N SER A 89 -0.96 7.47 -1.71
CA SER A 89 -0.39 7.08 -3.00
C SER A 89 1.12 7.27 -3.06
N PHE A 90 1.70 6.83 -4.19
CA PHE A 90 3.03 7.26 -4.62
C PHE A 90 2.95 8.55 -5.44
N TYR A 91 3.87 9.46 -5.17
CA TYR A 91 4.05 10.73 -5.86
C TYR A 91 5.49 10.89 -6.33
N ASP A 92 5.67 11.44 -7.53
CA ASP A 92 7.00 11.76 -8.06
C ASP A 92 7.60 12.93 -7.28
N THR A 93 8.88 12.82 -6.97
CA THR A 93 9.65 13.85 -6.24
C THR A 93 10.47 14.70 -7.19
N LYS A 94 10.99 15.81 -6.68
CA LYS A 94 11.84 16.75 -7.43
C LYS A 94 13.04 16.07 -8.11
N GLU A 95 13.56 15.02 -7.56
CA GLU A 95 14.71 14.27 -8.05
C GLU A 95 14.34 13.06 -8.93
N GLY A 96 13.05 12.87 -9.22
CA GLY A 96 12.55 11.78 -10.06
C GLY A 96 12.40 10.43 -9.36
N ASN A 97 12.56 10.38 -8.03
CA ASN A 97 12.21 9.24 -7.20
C ASN A 97 10.71 9.24 -6.87
N ALA A 98 10.20 8.15 -6.32
CA ALA A 98 8.84 8.05 -5.85
C ALA A 98 8.76 8.04 -4.32
N MET A 99 7.83 8.85 -3.77
CA MET A 99 7.54 8.92 -2.35
C MET A 99 6.10 8.43 -2.09
N PHE A 100 5.95 7.40 -1.27
CA PHE A 100 4.65 7.04 -0.72
C PHE A 100 4.27 8.03 0.38
N VAL A 101 3.04 8.56 0.32
CA VAL A 101 2.51 9.49 1.31
C VAL A 101 1.16 9.00 1.79
N ALA A 102 0.88 9.08 3.10
CA ALA A 102 -0.37 8.70 3.72
C ALA A 102 -0.92 9.82 4.62
N ILE A 103 -1.60 10.80 4.03
CA ILE A 103 -2.33 11.84 4.78
C ILE A 103 -3.77 11.37 4.98
N VAL A 104 -3.97 10.32 5.79
CA VAL A 104 -5.25 9.67 6.04
C VAL A 104 -5.48 9.51 7.54
N GLY A 105 -6.72 9.68 7.96
CA GLY A 105 -7.10 9.72 9.37
C GLY A 105 -6.99 11.13 9.96
N GLN A 106 -7.74 11.38 11.05
CA GLN A 106 -7.91 12.72 11.62
C GLN A 106 -6.57 13.39 11.99
N GLY A 107 -5.66 12.65 12.58
CA GLY A 107 -4.35 13.17 13.01
C GLY A 107 -3.48 13.64 11.82
N PRO A 108 -3.12 12.75 10.87
CA PRO A 108 -2.36 13.12 9.69
C PRO A 108 -3.03 14.21 8.85
N VAL A 109 -4.35 14.17 8.65
CA VAL A 109 -5.10 15.19 7.90
C VAL A 109 -5.02 16.57 8.58
N THR A 110 -5.17 16.62 9.91
CA THR A 110 -5.08 17.89 10.65
C THR A 110 -3.71 18.55 10.51
N ARG A 111 -2.65 17.76 10.43
CA ARG A 111 -1.27 18.24 10.32
C ARG A 111 -0.80 18.39 8.87
N GLY A 112 -1.20 17.48 8.00
CA GLY A 112 -0.70 17.39 6.63
C GLY A 112 -1.38 18.36 5.67
N TYR A 113 -2.68 18.54 5.77
CA TYR A 113 -3.40 19.45 4.88
C TYR A 113 -2.85 20.89 4.88
N PRO A 114 -2.52 21.50 6.04
CA PRO A 114 -1.83 22.78 6.03
C PRO A 114 -0.46 22.76 5.33
N ILE A 115 0.30 21.68 5.47
CA ILE A 115 1.64 21.53 4.87
C ILE A 115 1.55 21.53 3.34
N ILE A 116 0.61 20.77 2.78
CA ILE A 116 0.43 20.71 1.32
C ILE A 116 -0.39 21.88 0.76
N GLY A 117 -0.80 22.85 1.60
CA GLY A 117 -1.56 24.02 1.18
C GLY A 117 -3.05 23.79 0.99
N MET A 118 -3.62 22.67 1.44
CA MET A 118 -5.06 22.39 1.37
C MET A 118 -5.86 23.23 2.37
N GLY A 119 -5.23 23.65 3.47
CA GLY A 119 -5.85 24.42 4.55
C GLY A 119 -6.04 23.61 5.83
N LYS A 120 -6.63 24.22 6.85
CA LYS A 120 -6.74 23.63 8.20
C LYS A 120 -8.16 23.12 8.47
N PRO A 121 -8.34 21.84 8.85
CA PRO A 121 -9.62 21.29 9.27
C PRO A 121 -10.29 22.12 10.38
N GLY A 122 -11.59 22.39 10.21
CA GLY A 122 -12.40 23.20 11.12
C GLY A 122 -12.18 24.72 11.05
N VAL A 123 -11.26 25.17 10.18
CA VAL A 123 -10.97 26.62 9.94
C VAL A 123 -11.20 26.96 8.47
N THR A 124 -10.66 26.15 7.57
CA THR A 124 -10.84 26.36 6.13
C THR A 124 -12.23 25.86 5.71
N GLU A 125 -12.95 26.70 4.95
CA GLU A 125 -14.27 26.36 4.43
C GLU A 125 -14.25 25.03 3.66
N GLY A 126 -15.27 24.21 3.86
CA GLY A 126 -15.41 22.90 3.21
C GLY A 126 -14.58 21.78 3.84
N ILE A 127 -13.74 22.03 4.86
CA ILE A 127 -12.97 21.01 5.56
C ILE A 127 -13.49 20.87 7.01
N PRO A 128 -14.25 19.81 7.32
CA PRO A 128 -14.77 19.58 8.67
C PRO A 128 -13.67 19.46 9.72
N LYS A 129 -13.96 19.84 10.96
CA LYS A 129 -12.99 19.76 12.08
C LYS A 129 -12.44 18.36 12.31
N ASN A 130 -13.27 17.35 12.15
CA ASN A 130 -12.94 15.91 12.30
C ASN A 130 -12.76 15.22 10.95
N CYS A 131 -12.27 15.94 9.94
CA CYS A 131 -11.95 15.38 8.63
C CYS A 131 -10.87 14.30 8.78
N THR A 132 -11.14 13.13 8.17
CA THR A 132 -10.20 11.99 8.12
C THR A 132 -9.54 11.83 6.76
N GLY A 133 -9.89 12.69 5.81
CA GLY A 133 -9.54 12.64 4.40
C GLY A 133 -10.77 12.79 3.54
N PHE A 134 -10.58 12.84 2.24
CA PHE A 134 -11.66 12.85 1.24
C PHE A 134 -11.42 11.73 0.23
N PRO A 135 -12.47 11.07 -0.26
CA PRO A 135 -12.34 10.13 -1.38
C PRO A 135 -11.70 10.81 -2.60
N LEU A 136 -10.90 10.06 -3.35
CA LEU A 136 -10.18 10.60 -4.52
C LEU A 136 -11.11 11.25 -5.56
N PHE A 137 -12.33 10.73 -5.72
CA PHE A 137 -13.30 11.24 -6.68
C PHE A 137 -14.16 12.42 -6.16
N ASP A 138 -14.09 12.76 -4.87
CA ASP A 138 -14.65 14.01 -4.34
C ASP A 138 -13.82 15.20 -4.88
N PRO A 139 -14.43 16.31 -5.29
CA PRO A 139 -13.69 17.50 -5.76
C PRO A 139 -12.61 17.98 -4.78
N ARG A 140 -12.88 17.86 -3.46
CA ARG A 140 -11.90 18.20 -2.41
C ARG A 140 -10.78 17.18 -2.32
N GLY A 141 -11.08 15.89 -2.56
CA GLY A 141 -10.09 14.83 -2.65
C GLY A 141 -9.15 15.04 -3.83
N LYS A 142 -9.69 15.32 -5.01
CA LYS A 142 -8.88 15.66 -6.20
C LYS A 142 -7.94 16.83 -5.92
N LYS A 143 -8.47 17.90 -5.33
CA LYS A 143 -7.67 19.07 -4.96
C LYS A 143 -6.57 18.72 -3.96
N ALA A 144 -6.86 17.93 -2.93
CA ALA A 144 -5.87 17.51 -1.95
C ALA A 144 -4.76 16.65 -2.60
N ASP A 145 -5.13 15.72 -3.47
CA ASP A 145 -4.22 14.86 -4.20
C ASP A 145 -3.31 15.66 -5.15
N GLU A 146 -3.84 16.63 -5.88
CA GLU A 146 -3.08 17.55 -6.74
C GLU A 146 -2.09 18.40 -5.94
N LEU A 147 -2.51 18.91 -4.77
CA LEU A 147 -1.64 19.67 -3.89
C LEU A 147 -0.52 18.81 -3.28
N CYS A 148 -0.84 17.56 -2.91
CA CYS A 148 0.15 16.60 -2.45
C CYS A 148 1.16 16.26 -3.54
N ALA A 149 0.70 16.01 -4.76
CA ALA A 149 1.56 15.77 -5.91
C ALA A 149 2.48 16.96 -6.20
N LYS A 150 1.95 18.17 -6.17
CA LYS A 150 2.74 19.40 -6.34
C LYS A 150 3.79 19.56 -5.24
N PHE A 151 3.39 19.36 -3.98
CA PHE A 151 4.32 19.42 -2.86
C PHE A 151 5.48 18.44 -3.03
N CYS A 152 5.20 17.19 -3.38
CA CYS A 152 6.22 16.17 -3.60
C CYS A 152 7.15 16.52 -4.79
N ALA A 153 6.60 17.02 -5.89
CA ALA A 153 7.38 17.43 -7.06
C ALA A 153 8.33 18.64 -6.81
N GLU A 154 8.06 19.42 -5.78
CA GLU A 154 8.87 20.59 -5.38
C GLU A 154 9.96 20.23 -4.35
N HIS A 155 9.92 19.02 -3.75
CA HIS A 155 10.83 18.59 -2.68
C HIS A 155 11.56 17.28 -3.03
N THR A 156 12.75 17.10 -2.44
CA THR A 156 13.49 15.82 -2.47
C THR A 156 12.88 14.82 -1.49
N CYS A 157 13.23 13.54 -1.62
CA CYS A 157 12.80 12.52 -0.66
C CYS A 157 13.21 12.86 0.78
N ASP A 158 14.45 13.33 0.97
CA ASP A 158 14.98 13.69 2.29
C ASP A 158 14.19 14.85 2.91
N GLU A 159 13.89 15.89 2.13
CA GLU A 159 13.07 17.03 2.58
C GLU A 159 11.65 16.60 2.97
N ILE A 160 11.02 15.73 2.17
CA ILE A 160 9.67 15.21 2.45
C ILE A 160 9.68 14.38 3.72
N GLU A 161 10.64 13.47 3.87
CA GLU A 161 10.76 12.62 5.06
C GLU A 161 10.99 13.47 6.31
N GLU A 162 11.85 14.48 6.27
CA GLU A 162 12.07 15.39 7.40
C GLU A 162 10.77 16.13 7.79
N ILE A 163 10.11 16.76 6.81
CA ILE A 163 8.89 17.54 7.05
C ILE A 163 7.75 16.66 7.57
N PHE A 164 7.50 15.53 6.92
CA PHE A 164 6.35 14.67 7.24
C PHE A 164 6.58 13.87 8.51
N ASN A 165 7.78 13.33 8.75
CA ASN A 165 8.10 12.62 9.99
C ASN A 165 8.00 13.55 11.19
N LYS A 166 8.50 14.80 11.08
CA LYS A 166 8.35 15.82 12.13
C LYS A 166 6.90 16.16 12.43
N ALA A 167 6.04 16.11 11.42
CA ALA A 167 4.60 16.31 11.56
C ALA A 167 3.85 15.02 11.95
N GLY A 168 4.51 13.87 12.06
CA GLY A 168 3.90 12.57 12.33
C GLY A 168 2.96 12.12 11.20
N ILE A 169 3.35 12.37 9.95
CA ILE A 169 2.66 11.93 8.74
C ILE A 169 3.44 10.74 8.17
N PRO A 170 2.82 9.56 8.01
CA PRO A 170 3.48 8.43 7.42
C PRO A 170 3.90 8.72 5.97
N CYS A 171 5.16 8.54 5.68
CA CYS A 171 5.71 8.60 4.33
C CYS A 171 6.90 7.64 4.22
N GLN A 172 7.19 7.21 3.00
CA GLN A 172 8.31 6.32 2.71
C GLN A 172 8.74 6.49 1.25
N ARG A 173 10.04 6.69 1.02
CA ARG A 173 10.56 6.63 -0.35
C ARG A 173 10.48 5.21 -0.91
N ALA A 174 10.28 5.08 -2.22
CA ALA A 174 10.33 3.78 -2.88
C ALA A 174 11.78 3.29 -2.90
N TYR A 175 12.06 2.20 -2.20
CA TYR A 175 13.39 1.61 -2.14
C TYR A 175 13.69 0.72 -3.33
N GLY A 176 14.88 0.89 -3.90
CA GLY A 176 15.51 -0.13 -4.70
C GLY A 176 16.38 -1.08 -3.85
N PRO A 177 16.92 -2.16 -4.43
CA PRO A 177 17.80 -3.09 -3.70
C PRO A 177 19.01 -2.42 -3.05
N ALA A 178 19.58 -1.40 -3.69
CA ALA A 178 20.72 -0.66 -3.17
C ALA A 178 20.38 0.22 -1.94
N ASP A 179 19.12 0.64 -1.82
CA ASP A 179 18.63 1.38 -0.66
C ASP A 179 18.38 0.43 0.50
N ILE A 180 17.76 -0.72 0.22
CA ILE A 180 17.52 -1.78 1.21
C ILE A 180 18.83 -2.26 1.83
N GLU A 181 19.89 -2.45 1.02
CA GLU A 181 21.20 -2.90 1.49
C GLU A 181 21.85 -1.94 2.51
N LYS A 182 21.55 -0.66 2.41
CA LYS A 182 22.13 0.39 3.26
C LYS A 182 21.23 0.81 4.42
N ASP A 183 20.00 0.35 4.45
CA ASP A 183 19.03 0.76 5.46
C ASP A 183 19.31 0.06 6.80
N PRO A 184 19.58 0.82 7.89
CA PRO A 184 19.90 0.26 9.19
C PRO A 184 18.78 -0.62 9.77
N GLN A 185 17.52 -0.44 9.34
CA GLN A 185 16.40 -1.25 9.80
C GLN A 185 16.46 -2.68 9.25
N TYR A 186 16.89 -2.84 7.97
CA TYR A 186 17.08 -4.16 7.37
C TYR A 186 18.29 -4.88 7.99
N GLU A 187 19.36 -4.14 8.30
CA GLU A 187 20.51 -4.66 9.02
C GLU A 187 20.12 -5.11 10.43
N ALA A 188 19.48 -4.25 11.22
CA ALA A 188 19.08 -4.53 12.59
C ALA A 188 18.08 -5.71 12.73
N ARG A 189 17.34 -6.01 11.67
CA ARG A 189 16.41 -7.14 11.61
C ARG A 189 16.99 -8.41 10.98
N GLU A 190 18.26 -8.36 10.57
CA GLU A 190 18.90 -9.49 9.89
C GLU A 190 18.10 -9.96 8.66
N ASN A 191 17.46 -9.02 7.95
CA ASN A 191 16.67 -9.33 6.76
C ASN A 191 17.55 -9.72 5.56
N ILE A 192 18.85 -9.38 5.63
CA ILE A 192 19.84 -9.75 4.64
C ILE A 192 20.84 -10.66 5.31
N VAL A 193 21.01 -11.85 4.75
CA VAL A 193 21.94 -12.86 5.24
C VAL A 193 23.04 -13.11 4.24
N GLU A 194 24.21 -13.46 4.74
CA GLU A 194 25.36 -13.89 3.93
C GLU A 194 25.69 -15.35 4.23
N TRP A 195 26.06 -16.10 3.20
CA TRP A 195 26.51 -17.49 3.35
C TRP A 195 27.57 -17.83 2.32
N ASP A 196 28.35 -18.85 2.60
CA ASP A 196 29.31 -19.41 1.64
C ASP A 196 28.64 -20.54 0.86
N ASP A 197 28.46 -20.34 -0.44
CA ASP A 197 27.96 -21.36 -1.36
C ASP A 197 29.10 -22.16 -1.98
N GLN A 198 28.94 -23.47 -2.08
CA GLN A 198 30.00 -24.36 -2.60
C GLN A 198 30.32 -24.11 -4.08
N CYS A 199 29.35 -23.63 -4.88
CA CYS A 199 29.50 -23.38 -6.30
C CYS A 199 29.81 -21.94 -6.64
N PHE A 200 29.22 -20.99 -5.89
CA PHE A 200 29.22 -19.56 -6.20
C PHE A 200 30.05 -18.73 -5.24
N GLY A 201 30.60 -19.32 -4.16
CA GLY A 201 31.35 -18.60 -3.16
C GLY A 201 30.45 -17.78 -2.22
N LYS A 202 30.90 -16.60 -1.82
CA LYS A 202 30.10 -15.73 -0.93
C LYS A 202 28.84 -15.21 -1.62
N MET A 203 27.71 -15.55 -1.03
CA MET A 203 26.39 -15.16 -1.49
C MET A 203 25.72 -14.28 -0.45
N LYS A 204 24.83 -13.41 -0.91
CA LYS A 204 24.02 -12.52 -0.08
C LYS A 204 22.57 -12.60 -0.55
N GLY A 205 21.63 -12.67 0.36
CA GLY A 205 20.21 -12.81 0.02
C GLY A 205 19.28 -12.50 1.16
N ILE A 206 18.01 -12.78 0.94
CA ILE A 206 16.94 -12.54 1.92
C ILE A 206 16.99 -13.64 2.97
N GLY A 207 17.01 -13.25 4.27
CA GLY A 207 16.96 -14.14 5.43
C GLY A 207 15.55 -14.65 5.75
#